data_3265fffdbbd82899001d2fe65a634034
#
_entry.id   3265fffdbbd82899001d2fe65a634034
#
_cell.length_a   1.000
_cell.length_b   1.000
_cell.length_c   1.000
_cell.angle_alpha   90.00
_cell.angle_beta   90.00
_cell.angle_gamma   90.00
#
_symmetry.space_group_name_H-M   'P 1'
#
loop_
_entity.id
_entity.type
_entity.pdbx_description
1 polymer ?
#
loop_
_entity_poly.entity_id
_entity_poly.type
_entity_poly.pdbx_seq_one_letter_code
_entity_poly.pdbx_strand_id
1 'polypeptide(L)'
;MIADRQLDKIAAVIAAAAVFFCLLAMAHPEAVSVSSSGLAMEYESGLFDTESIMEIDIVMEENDWEEMLQNAMSETYYTCDVAVNGTAYYNVGIRPKGNTSLSAIAMDPDNDRYSFKLEFDRYVEGQTCQGLDKLVLNNNYADATNSKEAIIYDMYRYLGVDASLYNYAKISVNGDYWGVYLALEAVEDSFALRKYGVEKGNLYKPEGMDMGRGKGGRSGGRGVPSGGGADLNYVDEELESYTTIWEGEVTEGSDADHRRVVTALRNISQGKNLEDYLDVDNILKYMAVHSFSVNEDSLSGSMAHNYYLYEHDGRLNILPWDYNLAFGGMGMGKQDSAIDMINDPVDTPFSGTQFFDALLENEEYLERYHTYYRQLVEEYVFGGGFEETFRRIRSQIDELVREDPNAMYSYEEYEAAADMLYETVMLRSESVLGQLDGTIPSTVEGQKENDGALLAAAGIDVSVMGTMSMGGGPSGGGPGRGREGFPDNGFPEGEMDAVPAMAWAQIEGELPDAQIQPPKGERPDPEGIPGREGGMPPEEMPGQEGGQPSEGIPSEGLPQPAELFAAAALLVTVLLATFLFAKYDRRKPCR
;
A
#
# COMPACT_ATOMS: atom_id res chain seq x y z
N MET A 1 -25.85 -15.64 -54.19
CA MET A 1 -25.44 -14.37 -54.85
C MET A 1 -26.34 -13.27 -54.29
N ILE A 2 -25.80 -12.34 -53.59
CA ILE A 2 -26.53 -11.14 -53.07
C ILE A 2 -26.68 -10.21 -54.26
N ALA A 3 -27.89 -9.75 -54.55
CA ALA A 3 -28.16 -8.89 -55.72
C ALA A 3 -27.50 -7.52 -55.54
N ASP A 4 -26.89 -6.98 -56.60
CA ASP A 4 -26.07 -5.75 -56.65
C ASP A 4 -26.63 -4.53 -55.86
N ARG A 5 -27.95 -4.32 -55.89
CA ARG A 5 -28.59 -3.20 -55.17
C ARG A 5 -28.61 -3.32 -53.64
N GLN A 6 -28.38 -4.51 -53.07
CA GLN A 6 -28.33 -4.71 -51.62
C GLN A 6 -26.91 -4.53 -51.07
N LEU A 7 -25.87 -4.81 -51.86
CA LEU A 7 -24.48 -4.63 -51.47
C LEU A 7 -24.12 -3.15 -51.25
N ASP A 8 -24.56 -2.26 -52.14
CA ASP A 8 -24.38 -0.82 -51.99
C ASP A 8 -25.05 -0.27 -50.72
N LYS A 9 -26.23 -0.80 -50.39
CA LYS A 9 -26.95 -0.42 -49.17
C LYS A 9 -26.25 -0.92 -47.90
N ILE A 10 -25.76 -2.14 -47.91
CA ILE A 10 -25.02 -2.76 -46.79
C ILE A 10 -23.70 -1.99 -46.56
N ALA A 11 -22.94 -1.70 -47.61
CA ALA A 11 -21.72 -0.91 -47.54
C ALA A 11 -21.97 0.50 -47.02
N ALA A 12 -23.05 1.16 -47.45
CA ALA A 12 -23.44 2.48 -46.97
C ALA A 12 -23.85 2.46 -45.49
N VAL A 13 -24.55 1.41 -45.03
CA VAL A 13 -24.94 1.26 -43.62
C VAL A 13 -23.72 0.99 -42.75
N ILE A 14 -22.76 0.17 -43.18
CA ILE A 14 -21.52 -0.10 -42.43
C ILE A 14 -20.67 1.17 -42.33
N ALA A 15 -20.53 1.92 -43.45
CA ALA A 15 -19.81 3.19 -43.43
C ALA A 15 -20.49 4.24 -42.54
N ALA A 16 -21.82 4.33 -42.58
CA ALA A 16 -22.57 5.23 -41.72
C ALA A 16 -22.46 4.82 -40.22
N ALA A 17 -22.49 3.54 -39.92
CA ALA A 17 -22.28 3.02 -38.57
C ALA A 17 -20.86 3.31 -38.08
N ALA A 18 -19.82 3.11 -38.88
CA ALA A 18 -18.43 3.43 -38.53
C ALA A 18 -18.25 4.94 -38.24
N VAL A 19 -18.80 5.81 -39.10
CA VAL A 19 -18.77 7.26 -38.86
C VAL A 19 -19.55 7.63 -37.62
N PHE A 20 -20.69 7.00 -37.35
CA PHE A 20 -21.49 7.23 -36.15
C PHE A 20 -20.73 6.83 -34.88
N PHE A 21 -20.08 5.66 -34.88
CA PHE A 21 -19.24 5.24 -33.75
C PHE A 21 -18.03 6.14 -33.57
N CYS A 22 -17.36 6.61 -34.62
CA CYS A 22 -16.29 7.60 -34.52
C CYS A 22 -16.78 8.94 -33.93
N LEU A 23 -17.95 9.41 -34.36
CA LEU A 23 -18.54 10.64 -33.82
C LEU A 23 -19.00 10.48 -32.37
N LEU A 24 -19.48 9.29 -32.02
CA LEU A 24 -19.85 8.98 -30.63
C LEU A 24 -18.62 8.90 -29.73
N ALA A 25 -17.52 8.31 -30.21
CA ALA A 25 -16.23 8.31 -29.53
C ALA A 25 -15.64 9.71 -29.37
N MET A 26 -15.80 10.59 -30.35
CA MET A 26 -15.39 12.00 -30.26
C MET A 26 -16.30 12.84 -29.37
N ALA A 27 -17.59 12.52 -29.28
CA ALA A 27 -18.55 13.24 -28.44
C ALA A 27 -18.52 12.81 -26.97
N HIS A 28 -18.04 11.59 -26.70
CA HIS A 28 -17.89 11.01 -25.37
C HIS A 28 -16.47 10.41 -25.23
N PRO A 29 -15.43 11.27 -25.16
CA PRO A 29 -14.06 10.80 -24.97
C PRO A 29 -13.90 9.98 -23.69
N GLU A 30 -14.69 10.26 -22.66
CA GLU A 30 -14.77 9.52 -21.40
C GLU A 30 -15.25 8.05 -21.56
N ALA A 31 -16.13 7.79 -22.53
CA ALA A 31 -16.58 6.42 -22.84
C ALA A 31 -15.57 5.60 -23.68
N VAL A 32 -14.52 6.28 -24.18
CA VAL A 32 -13.43 5.70 -24.96
C VAL A 32 -12.08 6.01 -24.30
N SER A 33 -12.08 6.78 -23.21
CA SER A 33 -10.90 6.84 -22.35
C SER A 33 -10.67 5.41 -21.85
N VAL A 34 -9.81 4.69 -22.53
CA VAL A 34 -9.06 3.63 -21.90
C VAL A 34 -8.36 4.35 -20.76
N SER A 35 -8.91 4.28 -19.55
CA SER A 35 -8.13 4.55 -18.34
C SER A 35 -6.81 3.84 -18.59
N SER A 36 -5.68 4.49 -18.35
CA SER A 36 -4.37 3.88 -18.47
C SER A 36 -4.43 2.56 -17.69
N SER A 37 -4.82 1.49 -18.40
CA SER A 37 -4.97 0.20 -17.77
C SER A 37 -3.56 -0.22 -17.41
N GLY A 38 -3.32 -0.46 -16.13
CA GLY A 38 -2.08 -1.02 -15.65
C GLY A 38 -1.70 -2.27 -16.45
N LEU A 39 -0.48 -2.68 -16.33
CA LEU A 39 0.01 -3.88 -17.00
C LEU A 39 -0.34 -5.12 -16.17
N ALA A 40 -0.86 -6.16 -16.80
CA ALA A 40 -1.00 -7.45 -16.15
C ALA A 40 0.39 -8.03 -15.85
N MET A 41 0.67 -8.27 -14.57
CA MET A 41 1.97 -8.73 -14.09
C MET A 41 1.89 -10.22 -13.74
N GLU A 42 2.97 -10.97 -14.02
CA GLU A 42 3.00 -12.42 -13.74
C GLU A 42 2.87 -12.71 -12.24
N TYR A 43 3.44 -11.87 -11.37
CA TYR A 43 3.38 -12.05 -9.92
C TYR A 43 1.97 -11.96 -9.33
N GLU A 44 0.99 -11.34 -10.03
CA GLU A 44 -0.39 -11.24 -9.53
C GLU A 44 -1.01 -12.62 -9.29
N SER A 45 -0.81 -13.55 -10.23
CA SER A 45 -1.30 -14.92 -10.12
C SER A 45 -0.23 -15.91 -9.63
N GLY A 46 1.05 -15.55 -9.70
CA GLY A 46 2.16 -16.43 -9.32
C GLY A 46 2.55 -16.32 -7.84
N LEU A 47 2.48 -15.12 -7.27
CA LEU A 47 2.86 -14.86 -5.87
C LEU A 47 1.65 -14.50 -5.02
N PHE A 48 0.73 -13.71 -5.55
CA PHE A 48 -0.42 -13.19 -4.81
C PHE A 48 -1.73 -13.94 -5.11
N ASP A 49 -1.62 -15.21 -5.52
CA ASP A 49 -2.74 -16.15 -5.51
C ASP A 49 -3.08 -16.51 -4.05
N THR A 50 -4.13 -15.89 -3.52
CA THR A 50 -4.55 -16.07 -2.12
C THR A 50 -5.11 -17.46 -1.80
N GLU A 51 -5.22 -18.37 -2.78
CA GLU A 51 -5.60 -19.77 -2.55
C GLU A 51 -4.42 -20.65 -2.15
N SER A 52 -3.18 -20.15 -2.26
CA SER A 52 -1.96 -20.88 -1.92
C SER A 52 -1.01 -20.02 -1.08
N ILE A 53 -0.30 -20.61 -0.12
CA ILE A 53 0.71 -19.94 0.68
C ILE A 53 2.00 -19.81 -0.13
N MET A 54 2.64 -18.66 -0.05
CA MET A 54 3.97 -18.42 -0.61
C MET A 54 5.03 -19.11 0.26
N GLU A 55 5.88 -19.92 -0.32
CA GLU A 55 7.04 -20.50 0.36
C GLU A 55 8.28 -19.64 0.08
N ILE A 56 8.92 -19.12 1.12
CA ILE A 56 10.14 -18.31 1.03
C ILE A 56 11.24 -18.94 1.89
N ASP A 57 12.36 -19.29 1.27
CA ASP A 57 13.56 -19.69 1.99
C ASP A 57 14.67 -18.63 1.77
N ILE A 58 15.09 -17.97 2.85
CA ILE A 58 16.15 -16.96 2.88
C ILE A 58 17.45 -17.70 3.22
N VAL A 59 18.41 -17.64 2.30
CA VAL A 59 19.70 -18.31 2.45
C VAL A 59 20.78 -17.24 2.57
N MET A 60 21.43 -17.19 3.76
CA MET A 60 22.52 -16.25 4.00
C MET A 60 23.47 -16.81 5.07
N GLU A 61 24.69 -16.26 5.12
CA GLU A 61 25.65 -16.62 6.16
C GLU A 61 25.08 -16.32 7.56
N GLU A 62 25.24 -17.26 8.49
CA GLU A 62 24.67 -17.17 9.84
C GLU A 62 25.11 -15.89 10.58
N ASN A 63 26.39 -15.51 10.45
CA ASN A 63 26.91 -14.29 11.06
C ASN A 63 26.26 -13.02 10.50
N ASP A 64 25.98 -12.97 9.18
CA ASP A 64 25.36 -11.83 8.53
C ASP A 64 23.89 -11.71 8.94
N TRP A 65 23.19 -12.86 9.10
CA TRP A 65 21.83 -12.90 9.63
C TRP A 65 21.76 -12.36 11.06
N GLU A 66 22.64 -12.87 11.95
CA GLU A 66 22.71 -12.40 13.33
C GLU A 66 23.09 -10.90 13.41
N GLU A 67 24.06 -10.45 12.60
CA GLU A 67 24.46 -9.03 12.55
C GLU A 67 23.31 -8.15 12.08
N MET A 68 22.54 -8.57 11.07
CA MET A 68 21.36 -7.85 10.58
C MET A 68 20.31 -7.69 11.68
N LEU A 69 19.99 -8.75 12.43
CA LEU A 69 19.01 -8.69 13.52
C LEU A 69 19.50 -7.81 14.67
N GLN A 70 20.78 -7.89 15.06
CA GLN A 70 21.37 -7.05 16.10
C GLN A 70 21.40 -5.57 15.72
N ASN A 71 21.55 -5.25 14.43
CA ASN A 71 21.60 -3.89 13.92
C ASN A 71 20.30 -3.48 13.21
N ALA A 72 19.17 -4.10 13.54
CA ALA A 72 17.91 -3.91 12.84
C ALA A 72 17.47 -2.45 12.70
N MET A 73 17.72 -1.63 13.73
CA MET A 73 17.41 -0.19 13.76
C MET A 73 18.15 0.64 12.69
N SER A 74 19.23 0.10 12.09
CA SER A 74 19.95 0.79 11.01
C SER A 74 19.26 0.64 9.66
N GLU A 75 18.33 -0.29 9.52
CA GLU A 75 17.65 -0.67 8.28
C GLU A 75 18.61 -0.89 7.09
N THR A 76 19.84 -1.32 7.37
CA THR A 76 20.88 -1.56 6.36
C THR A 76 20.55 -2.81 5.56
N TYR A 77 20.74 -2.74 4.24
CA TYR A 77 20.61 -3.90 3.37
C TYR A 77 21.78 -4.86 3.49
N TYR A 78 21.47 -6.13 3.66
CA TYR A 78 22.39 -7.26 3.55
C TYR A 78 22.10 -8.03 2.27
N THR A 79 23.06 -8.80 1.80
CA THR A 79 22.91 -9.65 0.62
C THR A 79 22.51 -11.06 1.05
N CYS A 80 21.48 -11.61 0.41
CA CYS A 80 21.07 -13.01 0.59
C CYS A 80 20.71 -13.63 -0.76
N ASP A 81 20.57 -14.95 -0.77
CA ASP A 81 19.87 -15.67 -1.82
C ASP A 81 18.48 -16.02 -1.31
N VAL A 82 17.47 -15.99 -2.17
CA VAL A 82 16.09 -16.27 -1.78
C VAL A 82 15.46 -17.26 -2.74
N ALA A 83 14.87 -18.32 -2.22
CA ALA A 83 14.00 -19.19 -3.00
C ALA A 83 12.55 -18.82 -2.73
N VAL A 84 11.80 -18.44 -3.78
CA VAL A 84 10.37 -18.14 -3.70
C VAL A 84 9.61 -19.19 -4.51
N ASN A 85 8.72 -19.95 -3.88
CA ASN A 85 7.99 -21.06 -4.47
C ASN A 85 8.92 -22.03 -5.26
N GLY A 86 10.11 -22.30 -4.70
CA GLY A 86 11.12 -23.19 -5.29
C GLY A 86 11.96 -22.56 -6.42
N THR A 87 11.74 -21.30 -6.79
CA THR A 87 12.57 -20.57 -7.77
C THR A 87 13.62 -19.74 -7.03
N ALA A 88 14.91 -19.96 -7.33
CA ALA A 88 16.01 -19.26 -6.66
C ALA A 88 16.35 -17.93 -7.34
N TYR A 89 16.55 -16.89 -6.53
CA TYR A 89 17.03 -15.57 -6.88
C TYR A 89 18.31 -15.29 -6.08
N TYR A 90 19.36 -14.85 -6.75
CA TYR A 90 20.68 -14.67 -6.14
C TYR A 90 21.02 -13.20 -5.93
N ASN A 91 21.77 -12.91 -4.86
CA ASN A 91 22.18 -11.55 -4.52
C ASN A 91 20.99 -10.59 -4.37
N VAL A 92 19.95 -11.01 -3.66
CA VAL A 92 18.80 -10.19 -3.29
C VAL A 92 19.16 -9.33 -2.08
N GLY A 93 18.69 -8.10 -2.04
CA GLY A 93 18.81 -7.26 -0.86
C GLY A 93 17.73 -7.62 0.17
N ILE A 94 18.14 -7.84 1.42
CA ILE A 94 17.23 -7.99 2.56
C ILE A 94 17.55 -6.96 3.63
N ARG A 95 16.55 -6.38 4.27
CA ARG A 95 16.71 -5.57 5.47
C ARG A 95 15.51 -5.69 6.40
N PRO A 96 15.70 -5.50 7.70
CA PRO A 96 14.58 -5.22 8.62
C PRO A 96 13.84 -3.95 8.18
N LYS A 97 12.55 -3.85 8.49
CA LYS A 97 11.73 -2.66 8.20
C LYS A 97 10.74 -2.40 9.32
N GLY A 98 10.28 -1.19 9.38
CA GLY A 98 9.25 -0.74 10.32
C GLY A 98 9.67 0.53 11.03
N ASN A 99 8.79 1.07 11.83
CA ASN A 99 9.06 2.23 12.68
C ASN A 99 8.86 1.85 14.15
N THR A 100 7.65 1.98 14.66
CA THR A 100 7.32 1.65 16.05
C THR A 100 7.51 0.16 16.37
N SER A 101 7.04 -0.73 15.48
CA SER A 101 7.24 -2.19 15.62
C SER A 101 8.72 -2.59 15.61
N LEU A 102 9.51 -2.00 14.71
CA LEU A 102 10.96 -2.22 14.65
C LEU A 102 11.64 -1.83 15.96
N SER A 103 11.33 -0.62 16.47
CA SER A 103 11.88 -0.12 17.72
C SER A 103 11.47 -0.96 18.93
N ALA A 104 10.21 -1.41 18.96
CA ALA A 104 9.68 -2.21 20.05
C ALA A 104 10.35 -3.60 20.12
N ILE A 105 10.52 -4.26 18.97
CA ILE A 105 11.22 -5.55 18.89
C ILE A 105 12.70 -5.38 19.23
N ALA A 106 13.38 -4.36 18.73
CA ALA A 106 14.78 -4.10 19.07
C ALA A 106 15.03 -3.85 20.55
N MET A 107 14.01 -3.44 21.32
CA MET A 107 14.08 -3.27 22.78
C MET A 107 13.69 -4.54 23.56
N ASP A 108 13.17 -5.56 22.90
CA ASP A 108 12.78 -6.85 23.52
C ASP A 108 13.86 -7.89 23.26
N PRO A 109 14.70 -8.26 24.26
CA PRO A 109 15.82 -9.19 24.06
C PRO A 109 15.40 -10.62 23.77
N ASP A 110 14.12 -10.93 23.93
CA ASP A 110 13.55 -12.26 23.73
C ASP A 110 12.80 -12.40 22.39
N ASN A 111 12.92 -11.37 21.51
CA ASN A 111 12.15 -11.29 20.25
C ASN A 111 13.00 -10.74 19.10
N ASP A 112 13.20 -11.59 18.07
CA ASP A 112 13.92 -11.25 16.84
C ASP A 112 12.99 -11.27 15.60
N ARG A 113 11.67 -11.30 15.81
CA ARG A 113 10.66 -11.40 14.76
C ARG A 113 10.42 -10.04 14.09
N TYR A 114 11.41 -9.56 13.36
CA TYR A 114 11.29 -8.33 12.58
C TYR A 114 10.43 -8.51 11.33
N SER A 115 9.81 -7.44 10.84
CA SER A 115 9.35 -7.35 9.46
C SER A 115 10.54 -7.14 8.54
N PHE A 116 10.49 -7.69 7.31
CA PHE A 116 11.57 -7.57 6.34
C PHE A 116 11.10 -6.93 5.03
N LYS A 117 12.04 -6.35 4.31
CA LYS A 117 11.87 -5.94 2.91
C LYS A 117 12.91 -6.67 2.07
N LEU A 118 12.45 -7.37 1.04
CA LEU A 118 13.27 -7.96 -0.01
C LEU A 118 13.27 -7.00 -1.21
N GLU A 119 14.45 -6.74 -1.77
CA GLU A 119 14.65 -5.92 -2.98
C GLU A 119 15.45 -6.75 -3.98
N PHE A 120 14.76 -7.24 -5.02
CA PHE A 120 15.33 -8.20 -5.96
C PHE A 120 16.38 -7.58 -6.88
N ASP A 121 16.21 -6.33 -7.24
CA ASP A 121 17.13 -5.59 -8.13
C ASP A 121 18.23 -4.80 -7.40
N ARG A 122 18.31 -4.91 -6.06
CA ARG A 122 19.26 -4.15 -5.24
C ARG A 122 20.71 -4.29 -5.66
N TYR A 123 21.14 -5.49 -5.99
CA TYR A 123 22.51 -5.83 -6.35
C TYR A 123 22.64 -6.40 -7.77
N VAL A 124 21.53 -6.75 -8.40
CA VAL A 124 21.45 -7.29 -9.76
C VAL A 124 20.43 -6.48 -10.54
N GLU A 125 20.92 -5.51 -11.31
CA GLU A 125 20.08 -4.58 -12.09
C GLU A 125 19.03 -5.31 -12.93
N GLY A 126 17.75 -4.94 -12.75
CA GLY A 126 16.60 -5.50 -13.47
C GLY A 126 16.19 -6.89 -13.05
N GLN A 127 16.76 -7.45 -11.97
CA GLN A 127 16.27 -8.71 -11.40
C GLN A 127 14.90 -8.50 -10.74
N THR A 128 13.95 -9.36 -11.05
CA THR A 128 12.60 -9.34 -10.46
C THR A 128 12.13 -10.73 -10.12
N CYS A 129 11.25 -10.86 -9.14
CA CYS A 129 10.55 -12.10 -8.84
C CYS A 129 9.22 -12.11 -9.63
N GLN A 130 9.19 -12.76 -10.79
CA GLN A 130 8.03 -12.80 -11.70
C GLN A 130 7.53 -11.39 -12.12
N GLY A 131 8.43 -10.41 -12.19
CA GLY A 131 8.10 -9.02 -12.48
C GLY A 131 7.92 -8.13 -11.24
N LEU A 132 7.98 -8.68 -10.02
CA LEU A 132 7.98 -7.93 -8.77
C LEU A 132 9.40 -7.50 -8.40
N ASP A 133 9.62 -6.22 -8.19
CA ASP A 133 10.92 -5.67 -7.77
C ASP A 133 11.15 -5.77 -6.27
N LYS A 134 10.11 -5.55 -5.45
CA LYS A 134 10.23 -5.52 -3.98
C LYS A 134 9.05 -6.20 -3.30
N LEU A 135 9.35 -7.00 -2.29
CA LEU A 135 8.39 -7.72 -1.48
C LEU A 135 8.54 -7.32 -0.01
N VAL A 136 7.42 -6.97 0.62
CA VAL A 136 7.37 -6.69 2.06
C VAL A 136 6.84 -7.91 2.80
N LEU A 137 7.47 -8.25 3.91
CA LEU A 137 7.12 -9.37 4.79
C LEU A 137 6.79 -8.79 6.16
N ASN A 138 5.49 -8.60 6.43
CA ASN A 138 5.01 -8.08 7.71
C ASN A 138 4.88 -9.19 8.74
N ASN A 139 5.43 -8.95 9.93
CA ASN A 139 5.49 -9.89 11.04
C ASN A 139 4.20 -9.96 11.89
N ASN A 140 3.15 -9.22 11.51
CA ASN A 140 1.89 -9.09 12.25
C ASN A 140 2.06 -8.59 13.70
N TYR A 141 3.00 -7.64 13.93
CA TYR A 141 3.22 -7.07 15.24
C TYR A 141 1.92 -6.45 15.79
N ALA A 142 1.61 -6.70 17.07
CA ALA A 142 0.40 -6.24 17.75
C ALA A 142 -0.93 -6.70 17.12
N ASP A 143 -0.89 -7.72 16.25
CA ASP A 143 -2.07 -8.41 15.71
C ASP A 143 -2.05 -9.89 16.11
N ALA A 144 -2.72 -10.22 17.22
CA ALA A 144 -2.83 -11.61 17.70
C ALA A 144 -3.64 -12.49 16.74
N THR A 145 -4.45 -11.88 15.87
CA THR A 145 -5.27 -12.62 14.89
C THR A 145 -4.47 -13.05 13.67
N ASN A 146 -3.30 -12.48 13.43
CA ASN A 146 -2.54 -12.58 12.17
C ASN A 146 -3.39 -12.30 10.92
N SER A 147 -4.54 -11.62 11.02
CA SER A 147 -5.52 -11.58 9.93
C SER A 147 -6.12 -10.19 9.68
N LYS A 148 -5.96 -9.21 10.58
CA LYS A 148 -6.57 -7.89 10.42
C LYS A 148 -6.19 -7.24 9.09
N GLU A 149 -4.90 -7.13 8.81
CA GLU A 149 -4.39 -6.49 7.60
C GLU A 149 -4.83 -7.23 6.34
N ALA A 150 -4.76 -8.58 6.32
CA ALA A 150 -5.18 -9.39 5.18
C ALA A 150 -6.67 -9.22 4.85
N ILE A 151 -7.54 -9.20 5.87
CA ILE A 151 -8.99 -8.99 5.71
C ILE A 151 -9.27 -7.60 5.15
N ILE A 152 -8.59 -6.57 5.65
CA ILE A 152 -8.77 -5.20 5.15
C ILE A 152 -8.30 -5.07 3.68
N TYR A 153 -7.18 -5.69 3.32
CA TYR A 153 -6.76 -5.71 1.91
C TYR A 153 -7.72 -6.49 1.01
N ASP A 154 -8.38 -7.54 1.53
CA ASP A 154 -9.42 -8.25 0.79
C ASP A 154 -10.67 -7.38 0.58
N MET A 155 -11.07 -6.60 1.58
CA MET A 155 -12.16 -5.60 1.48
C MET A 155 -11.84 -4.53 0.43
N TYR A 156 -10.59 -4.01 0.41
CA TYR A 156 -10.13 -3.08 -0.62
C TYR A 156 -10.20 -3.70 -2.01
N ARG A 157 -9.72 -4.93 -2.14
CA ARG A 157 -9.80 -5.68 -3.40
C ARG A 157 -11.25 -5.88 -3.86
N TYR A 158 -12.15 -6.21 -2.93
CA TYR A 158 -13.56 -6.40 -3.22
C TYR A 158 -14.23 -5.15 -3.79
N LEU A 159 -13.98 -3.97 -3.20
CA LEU A 159 -14.48 -2.70 -3.72
C LEU A 159 -13.70 -2.16 -4.94
N GLY A 160 -12.58 -2.79 -5.29
CA GLY A 160 -11.73 -2.38 -6.43
C GLY A 160 -10.90 -1.13 -6.16
N VAL A 161 -10.52 -0.90 -4.90
CA VAL A 161 -9.59 0.18 -4.52
C VAL A 161 -8.18 -0.13 -5.02
N ASP A 162 -7.44 0.93 -5.38
CA ASP A 162 -6.02 0.81 -5.66
C ASP A 162 -5.26 0.50 -4.36
N ALA A 163 -4.87 -0.74 -4.20
CA ALA A 163 -4.21 -1.25 -3.00
C ALA A 163 -3.16 -2.31 -3.36
N SER A 164 -2.25 -2.56 -2.42
CA SER A 164 -1.27 -3.64 -2.51
C SER A 164 -1.94 -4.99 -2.63
N LEU A 165 -1.31 -5.89 -3.38
CA LEU A 165 -1.63 -7.31 -3.32
C LEU A 165 -1.06 -7.90 -2.04
N TYR A 166 -1.72 -8.93 -1.52
CA TYR A 166 -1.30 -9.64 -0.32
C TYR A 166 -1.37 -11.15 -0.49
N ASN A 167 -0.55 -11.86 0.26
CA ASN A 167 -0.63 -13.29 0.46
C ASN A 167 0.07 -13.66 1.77
N TYR A 168 -0.17 -14.86 2.30
CA TYR A 168 0.63 -15.37 3.41
C TYR A 168 1.90 -16.03 2.89
N ALA A 169 2.98 -15.86 3.65
CA ALA A 169 4.26 -16.48 3.38
C ALA A 169 4.72 -17.34 4.57
N LYS A 170 5.09 -18.59 4.28
CA LYS A 170 5.87 -19.40 5.18
C LYS A 170 7.34 -19.09 4.95
N ILE A 171 7.99 -18.48 5.93
CA ILE A 171 9.40 -18.11 5.85
C ILE A 171 10.26 -19.19 6.51
N SER A 172 11.31 -19.59 5.82
CA SER A 172 12.43 -20.36 6.36
C SER A 172 13.72 -19.55 6.22
N VAL A 173 14.67 -19.77 7.12
CA VAL A 173 16.02 -19.20 7.07
C VAL A 173 17.01 -20.35 7.10
N ASN A 174 17.80 -20.48 6.06
CA ASN A 174 18.75 -21.59 5.86
C ASN A 174 18.09 -22.99 5.95
N GLY A 175 16.82 -23.06 5.53
CA GLY A 175 16.01 -24.28 5.56
C GLY A 175 15.24 -24.54 6.85
N ASP A 176 15.49 -23.79 7.93
CA ASP A 176 14.77 -23.89 9.20
C ASP A 176 13.55 -22.97 9.21
N TYR A 177 12.38 -23.46 9.67
CA TYR A 177 11.16 -22.67 9.73
C TYR A 177 11.34 -21.47 10.67
N TRP A 178 11.12 -20.26 10.14
CA TRP A 178 11.25 -19.01 10.87
C TRP A 178 9.91 -18.46 11.37
N GLY A 179 8.87 -18.56 10.55
CA GLY A 179 7.53 -18.13 10.94
C GLY A 179 6.59 -17.86 9.76
N VAL A 180 5.33 -17.57 10.07
CA VAL A 180 4.32 -17.15 9.10
C VAL A 180 4.22 -15.64 9.07
N TYR A 181 4.27 -15.04 7.88
CA TYR A 181 4.25 -13.59 7.64
C TYR A 181 3.16 -13.21 6.64
N LEU A 182 2.70 -11.97 6.71
CA LEU A 182 1.90 -11.40 5.64
C LEU A 182 2.85 -10.78 4.59
N ALA A 183 2.83 -11.34 3.39
CA ALA A 183 3.58 -10.84 2.26
C ALA A 183 2.75 -9.79 1.50
N LEU A 184 3.33 -8.61 1.28
CA LEU A 184 2.68 -7.51 0.59
C LEU A 184 3.52 -7.05 -0.61
N GLU A 185 2.84 -6.71 -1.68
CA GLU A 185 3.42 -5.94 -2.79
C GLU A 185 3.87 -4.56 -2.27
N ALA A 186 5.12 -4.20 -2.46
CA ALA A 186 5.58 -2.87 -2.11
C ALA A 186 4.93 -1.82 -3.03
N VAL A 187 4.45 -0.70 -2.44
CA VAL A 187 3.87 0.41 -3.22
C VAL A 187 5.02 1.22 -3.81
N GLU A 188 5.66 0.67 -4.85
CA GLU A 188 6.80 1.23 -5.56
C GLU A 188 6.68 0.93 -7.07
N ASP A 189 7.79 0.71 -7.78
CA ASP A 189 7.81 0.64 -9.24
C ASP A 189 6.90 -0.43 -9.85
N SER A 190 6.93 -1.67 -9.33
CA SER A 190 6.10 -2.78 -9.84
C SER A 190 4.61 -2.52 -9.61
N PHE A 191 4.24 -1.99 -8.42
CA PHE A 191 2.88 -1.59 -8.11
C PHE A 191 2.40 -0.49 -9.08
N ALA A 192 3.22 0.57 -9.27
CA ALA A 192 2.87 1.67 -10.16
C ALA A 192 2.69 1.18 -11.60
N LEU A 193 3.54 0.26 -12.06
CA LEU A 193 3.45 -0.35 -13.38
C LEU A 193 2.17 -1.19 -13.52
N ARG A 194 1.83 -1.99 -12.51
CA ARG A 194 0.62 -2.81 -12.48
C ARG A 194 -0.65 -1.97 -12.47
N LYS A 195 -0.69 -0.91 -11.67
CA LYS A 195 -1.90 -0.09 -11.49
C LYS A 195 -2.05 1.00 -12.53
N TYR A 196 -0.96 1.67 -12.87
CA TYR A 196 -0.98 2.90 -13.66
C TYR A 196 -0.25 2.79 -15.01
N GLY A 197 0.43 1.66 -15.25
CA GLY A 197 1.13 1.42 -16.51
C GLY A 197 2.44 2.21 -16.64
N VAL A 198 2.86 2.44 -17.89
CA VAL A 198 4.18 3.04 -18.19
C VAL A 198 4.22 4.54 -17.87
N GLU A 199 3.10 5.23 -17.99
CA GLU A 199 2.96 6.65 -17.66
C GLU A 199 2.59 6.81 -16.18
N LYS A 200 3.45 6.29 -15.31
CA LYS A 200 3.26 6.37 -13.87
C LYS A 200 3.49 7.79 -13.36
N GLY A 201 2.59 8.22 -12.45
CA GLY A 201 2.72 9.50 -11.75
C GLY A 201 3.76 9.47 -10.64
N ASN A 202 3.63 10.38 -9.69
CA ASN A 202 4.50 10.50 -8.54
C ASN A 202 3.89 9.84 -7.30
N LEU A 203 4.71 9.15 -6.53
CA LEU A 203 4.35 8.50 -5.28
C LEU A 203 5.08 9.18 -4.12
N TYR A 204 4.33 9.44 -3.06
CA TYR A 204 4.82 9.99 -1.79
C TYR A 204 4.32 9.11 -0.65
N LYS A 205 5.15 8.91 0.36
CA LYS A 205 4.80 8.25 1.62
C LYS A 205 5.04 9.22 2.78
N PRO A 206 4.12 10.15 3.04
CA PRO A 206 4.30 11.10 4.13
C PRO A 206 4.36 10.39 5.47
N GLU A 207 5.39 10.69 6.27
CA GLU A 207 5.59 10.14 7.60
C GLU A 207 5.41 11.28 8.61
N GLY A 208 4.15 11.58 8.95
CA GLY A 208 3.80 12.64 9.91
C GLY A 208 4.09 12.24 11.34
N MET A 209 5.37 12.23 11.75
CA MET A 209 5.73 12.11 13.15
C MET A 209 6.21 13.45 13.70
N ASP A 210 5.29 14.31 14.10
CA ASP A 210 5.62 15.45 14.96
C ASP A 210 5.27 15.17 16.44
N MET A 211 5.85 14.10 16.98
CA MET A 211 5.89 13.90 18.42
C MET A 211 7.05 14.70 19.00
N GLY A 212 7.05 16.03 18.81
CA GLY A 212 7.84 16.92 19.65
C GLY A 212 9.12 17.51 19.10
N ARG A 213 9.16 18.04 17.90
CA ARG A 213 10.08 19.17 17.62
C ARG A 213 9.45 20.48 18.09
N GLY A 214 9.16 20.56 19.40
CA GLY A 214 8.77 21.77 20.07
C GLY A 214 9.92 22.76 20.12
N LYS A 215 10.06 23.64 19.13
CA LYS A 215 10.61 24.97 19.35
C LYS A 215 9.50 25.83 19.89
N GLY A 216 9.67 26.20 21.18
CA GLY A 216 8.77 26.98 21.99
C GLY A 216 7.98 28.05 21.26
N GLY A 217 6.68 27.88 21.23
CA GLY A 217 5.72 28.88 20.88
C GLY A 217 4.41 28.58 21.60
N ARG A 218 4.19 29.25 22.75
CA ARG A 218 2.88 29.35 23.37
C ARG A 218 1.91 29.93 22.36
N SER A 219 0.97 29.14 21.88
CA SER A 219 -0.29 29.67 21.37
C SER A 219 -1.38 28.65 21.66
N GLY A 220 -2.18 28.92 22.66
CA GLY A 220 -3.46 28.25 22.86
C GLY A 220 -4.42 28.73 21.77
N GLY A 221 -4.92 27.82 20.99
CA GLY A 221 -5.98 28.09 19.99
C GLY A 221 -6.08 26.92 19.02
N ARG A 222 -7.22 26.26 19.02
CA ARG A 222 -7.80 25.36 18.01
C ARG A 222 -6.87 25.02 16.85
N GLY A 223 -6.52 23.73 16.72
CA GLY A 223 -6.05 23.12 15.48
C GLY A 223 -4.75 23.74 14.98
N VAL A 224 -3.60 23.31 15.55
CA VAL A 224 -2.33 23.48 14.86
C VAL A 224 -2.32 22.39 13.79
N PRO A 225 -2.19 22.72 12.48
CA PRO A 225 -1.99 21.71 11.46
C PRO A 225 -0.80 20.83 11.86
N SER A 226 -0.90 19.53 11.71
CA SER A 226 0.24 18.64 11.81
C SER A 226 1.32 19.17 10.86
N GLY A 227 2.53 19.37 11.36
CA GLY A 227 3.57 20.07 10.60
C GLY A 227 3.89 19.38 9.26
N GLY A 228 4.02 20.16 8.20
CA GLY A 228 4.56 19.71 6.92
C GLY A 228 3.59 19.03 5.95
N GLY A 229 2.27 19.17 6.12
CA GLY A 229 1.27 18.78 5.12
C GLY A 229 0.89 17.30 5.09
N ALA A 230 1.39 16.48 6.02
CA ALA A 230 1.05 15.05 6.07
C ALA A 230 -0.45 14.78 6.29
N ASP A 231 -1.19 15.72 6.86
CA ASP A 231 -2.65 15.68 7.04
C ASP A 231 -3.45 16.06 5.79
N LEU A 232 -2.75 16.32 4.67
CA LEU A 232 -3.31 16.74 3.40
C LEU A 232 -4.18 18.02 3.46
N ASN A 233 -4.04 18.83 4.52
CA ASN A 233 -4.69 20.13 4.62
C ASN A 233 -3.93 21.17 3.80
N TYR A 234 -4.67 22.00 3.05
CA TYR A 234 -4.07 23.14 2.38
C TYR A 234 -3.62 24.20 3.38
N VAL A 235 -2.36 24.60 3.32
CA VAL A 235 -1.77 25.65 4.17
C VAL A 235 -1.60 26.94 3.39
N ASP A 236 -0.76 26.95 2.36
CA ASP A 236 -0.45 28.08 1.48
C ASP A 236 0.20 27.59 0.16
N GLU A 237 0.73 28.53 -0.65
CA GLU A 237 1.36 28.22 -1.95
C GLU A 237 2.86 27.87 -1.84
N GLU A 238 3.45 27.94 -0.63
CA GLU A 238 4.89 27.73 -0.43
C GLU A 238 5.19 26.23 -0.28
N LEU A 239 6.14 25.70 -1.05
CA LEU A 239 6.48 24.27 -1.00
C LEU A 239 7.05 23.86 0.36
N GLU A 240 7.69 24.78 1.05
CA GLU A 240 8.25 24.59 2.39
C GLU A 240 7.20 24.28 3.45
N SER A 241 5.92 24.59 3.19
CA SER A 241 4.81 24.23 4.09
C SER A 241 4.42 22.76 4.04
N TYR A 242 4.96 21.98 3.08
CA TYR A 242 4.60 20.59 2.81
C TYR A 242 5.81 19.65 2.85
N THR A 243 6.83 19.99 3.63
CA THR A 243 8.11 19.26 3.68
C THR A 243 7.96 17.78 4.01
N THR A 244 6.98 17.41 4.85
CA THR A 244 6.74 16.00 5.21
C THR A 244 6.26 15.17 4.00
N ILE A 245 5.55 15.78 3.05
CA ILE A 245 5.18 15.10 1.81
C ILE A 245 6.43 14.86 0.97
N TRP A 246 7.27 15.90 0.81
CA TRP A 246 8.46 15.82 -0.05
C TRP A 246 9.58 14.96 0.56
N GLU A 247 9.71 14.95 1.87
CA GLU A 247 10.65 14.04 2.58
C GLU A 247 10.26 12.56 2.42
N GLY A 248 8.97 12.29 2.12
CA GLY A 248 8.43 10.97 1.83
C GLY A 248 8.40 10.58 0.34
N GLU A 249 9.17 11.23 -0.53
CA GLU A 249 9.22 10.86 -1.96
C GLU A 249 9.65 9.41 -2.17
N VAL A 250 8.81 8.66 -2.87
CA VAL A 250 9.13 7.30 -3.35
C VAL A 250 9.65 7.38 -4.79
N THR A 251 9.10 8.28 -5.58
CA THR A 251 9.57 8.62 -6.93
C THR A 251 10.16 10.03 -6.90
N GLU A 252 11.26 10.26 -7.63
CA GLU A 252 11.85 11.60 -7.73
C GLU A 252 10.88 12.58 -8.38
N GLY A 253 10.43 13.59 -7.63
CA GLY A 253 9.58 14.67 -8.08
C GLY A 253 10.35 15.96 -8.39
N SER A 254 9.76 16.84 -9.19
CA SER A 254 10.24 18.20 -9.43
C SER A 254 9.40 19.23 -8.70
N ASP A 255 9.91 20.47 -8.56
CA ASP A 255 9.10 21.59 -8.06
C ASP A 255 7.78 21.78 -8.82
N ALA A 256 7.73 21.40 -10.10
CA ALA A 256 6.51 21.48 -10.89
C ALA A 256 5.49 20.43 -10.47
N ASP A 257 5.95 19.23 -10.13
CA ASP A 257 5.13 18.14 -9.60
C ASP A 257 4.57 18.51 -8.22
N HIS A 258 5.43 19.00 -7.32
CA HIS A 258 5.01 19.50 -6.01
C HIS A 258 3.95 20.62 -6.10
N ARG A 259 4.11 21.57 -7.04
CA ARG A 259 3.12 22.64 -7.26
C ARG A 259 1.78 22.10 -7.76
N ARG A 260 1.74 20.96 -8.47
CA ARG A 260 0.48 20.33 -8.85
C ARG A 260 -0.23 19.76 -7.62
N VAL A 261 0.50 19.10 -6.71
CA VAL A 261 -0.05 18.64 -5.43
C VAL A 261 -0.63 19.81 -4.62
N VAL A 262 0.13 20.89 -4.40
CA VAL A 262 -0.34 22.06 -3.67
C VAL A 262 -1.57 22.70 -4.34
N THR A 263 -1.59 22.77 -5.68
CA THR A 263 -2.73 23.28 -6.46
C THR A 263 -3.97 22.39 -6.25
N ALA A 264 -3.80 21.07 -6.24
CA ALA A 264 -4.89 20.13 -5.96
C ALA A 264 -5.42 20.33 -4.54
N LEU A 265 -4.56 20.32 -3.52
CA LEU A 265 -4.95 20.55 -2.11
C LEU A 265 -5.73 21.86 -1.93
N ARG A 266 -5.29 22.95 -2.58
CA ARG A 266 -6.01 24.24 -2.55
C ARG A 266 -7.42 24.15 -3.13
N ASN A 267 -7.59 23.47 -4.26
CA ASN A 267 -8.92 23.37 -4.88
C ASN A 267 -9.82 22.42 -4.09
N ILE A 268 -9.26 21.35 -3.57
CA ILE A 268 -9.96 20.40 -2.70
C ILE A 268 -10.46 21.11 -1.44
N SER A 269 -9.62 21.87 -0.75
CA SER A 269 -10.00 22.63 0.45
C SER A 269 -11.13 23.64 0.22
N GLN A 270 -11.39 24.01 -1.03
CA GLN A 270 -12.45 24.91 -1.44
C GLN A 270 -13.67 24.18 -2.02
N GLY A 271 -13.67 22.85 -2.03
CA GLY A 271 -14.73 22.04 -2.64
C GLY A 271 -14.93 22.30 -4.14
N LYS A 272 -13.87 22.69 -4.86
CA LYS A 272 -13.98 23.11 -6.26
C LYS A 272 -13.50 22.04 -7.22
N ASN A 273 -14.38 21.67 -8.16
CA ASN A 273 -14.04 20.76 -9.28
C ASN A 273 -13.30 19.51 -8.79
N LEU A 274 -13.82 18.84 -7.76
CA LEU A 274 -13.13 17.75 -7.08
C LEU A 274 -12.69 16.65 -8.05
N GLU A 275 -13.49 16.31 -9.06
CA GLU A 275 -13.16 15.31 -10.09
C GLU A 275 -11.91 15.67 -10.94
N ASP A 276 -11.55 16.97 -11.02
CA ASP A 276 -10.35 17.41 -11.73
C ASP A 276 -9.08 17.20 -10.88
N TYR A 277 -9.22 17.10 -9.55
CA TYR A 277 -8.10 17.06 -8.61
C TYR A 277 -8.03 15.79 -7.78
N LEU A 278 -9.07 14.96 -7.79
CA LEU A 278 -9.14 13.70 -7.04
C LEU A 278 -9.60 12.54 -7.92
N ASP A 279 -9.12 11.36 -7.64
CA ASP A 279 -9.81 10.14 -8.02
C ASP A 279 -10.94 9.87 -7.02
N VAL A 280 -12.04 10.62 -7.20
CA VAL A 280 -13.17 10.64 -6.25
C VAL A 280 -13.71 9.23 -6.02
N ASP A 281 -13.84 8.43 -7.08
CA ASP A 281 -14.40 7.07 -6.96
C ASP A 281 -13.53 6.17 -6.10
N ASN A 282 -12.22 6.13 -6.36
CA ASN A 282 -11.28 5.34 -5.56
C ASN A 282 -11.19 5.83 -4.12
N ILE A 283 -11.19 7.16 -3.91
CA ILE A 283 -11.11 7.75 -2.57
C ILE A 283 -12.35 7.45 -1.74
N LEU A 284 -13.56 7.52 -2.30
CA LEU A 284 -14.79 7.19 -1.57
C LEU A 284 -14.83 5.71 -1.16
N LYS A 285 -14.35 4.80 -2.02
CA LYS A 285 -14.20 3.38 -1.70
C LYS A 285 -13.14 3.15 -0.62
N TYR A 286 -11.99 3.84 -0.73
CA TYR A 286 -10.95 3.85 0.30
C TYR A 286 -11.53 4.27 1.64
N MET A 287 -12.26 5.41 1.69
CA MET A 287 -12.88 5.92 2.90
C MET A 287 -13.84 4.92 3.53
N ALA A 288 -14.64 4.22 2.74
CA ALA A 288 -15.60 3.24 3.24
C ALA A 288 -14.91 2.07 3.96
N VAL A 289 -13.86 1.48 3.38
CA VAL A 289 -13.10 0.41 4.02
C VAL A 289 -12.29 0.93 5.20
N HIS A 290 -11.63 2.09 5.04
CA HIS A 290 -10.79 2.67 6.08
C HIS A 290 -11.60 2.99 7.34
N SER A 291 -12.71 3.70 7.22
CA SER A 291 -13.55 4.03 8.37
C SER A 291 -14.30 2.81 8.94
N PHE A 292 -14.58 1.79 8.11
CA PHE A 292 -15.06 0.50 8.62
C PHE A 292 -14.03 -0.17 9.53
N SER A 293 -12.77 -0.11 9.16
CA SER A 293 -11.67 -0.76 9.87
C SER A 293 -11.27 -0.10 11.19
N VAL A 294 -11.72 1.14 11.42
CA VAL A 294 -11.38 1.94 12.62
C VAL A 294 -9.87 1.89 12.90
N ASN A 295 -9.06 2.20 11.87
CA ASN A 295 -7.61 2.25 12.00
C ASN A 295 -7.14 3.66 12.33
N GLU A 296 -6.88 3.95 13.61
CA GLU A 296 -6.39 5.26 14.07
C GLU A 296 -4.87 5.46 13.88
N ASP A 297 -4.14 4.39 13.55
CA ASP A 297 -2.72 4.46 13.19
C ASP A 297 -2.54 4.81 11.72
N SER A 298 -3.18 5.90 11.28
CA SER A 298 -3.28 6.24 9.86
C SER A 298 -3.50 7.72 9.62
N LEU A 299 -3.88 8.07 8.39
CA LEU A 299 -4.26 9.42 7.97
C LEU A 299 -5.45 9.98 8.76
N SER A 300 -6.40 9.15 9.21
CA SER A 300 -7.53 9.57 10.04
C SER A 300 -7.18 9.79 11.51
N GLY A 301 -6.05 9.26 11.95
CA GLY A 301 -5.55 9.42 13.32
C GLY A 301 -4.71 10.67 13.53
N SER A 302 -4.21 10.83 14.75
CA SER A 302 -3.45 12.02 15.15
C SER A 302 -2.06 12.13 14.53
N MET A 303 -1.53 11.04 13.97
CA MET A 303 -0.17 10.97 13.43
C MET A 303 -0.09 11.20 11.93
N ALA A 304 -1.20 11.11 11.22
CA ALA A 304 -1.32 11.35 9.77
C ALA A 304 -0.23 10.64 8.94
N HIS A 305 -0.12 9.32 9.10
CA HIS A 305 0.82 8.47 8.37
C HIS A 305 0.13 7.18 7.88
N ASN A 306 0.89 6.16 7.48
CA ASN A 306 0.38 4.86 7.01
C ASN A 306 -0.56 4.98 5.80
N TYR A 307 -0.18 5.82 4.84
CA TYR A 307 -0.80 5.93 3.53
C TYR A 307 0.24 6.33 2.49
N TYR A 308 -0.07 6.10 1.22
CA TYR A 308 0.66 6.71 0.12
C TYR A 308 -0.23 7.73 -0.58
N LEU A 309 0.35 8.86 -0.97
CA LEU A 309 -0.26 9.83 -1.85
C LEU A 309 0.26 9.59 -3.27
N TYR A 310 -0.63 9.37 -4.21
CA TYR A 310 -0.31 9.27 -5.63
C TYR A 310 -0.78 10.54 -6.35
N GLU A 311 0.08 11.10 -7.22
CA GLU A 311 -0.24 12.25 -8.06
C GLU A 311 0.03 11.94 -9.51
N HIS A 312 -0.93 12.21 -10.39
CA HIS A 312 -0.75 12.17 -11.83
C HIS A 312 -1.57 13.28 -12.50
N ASP A 313 -0.88 14.14 -13.27
CA ASP A 313 -1.49 15.26 -14.00
C ASP A 313 -2.36 16.19 -13.13
N GLY A 314 -2.00 16.36 -11.86
CA GLY A 314 -2.72 17.19 -10.89
C GLY A 314 -3.89 16.52 -10.20
N ARG A 315 -4.16 15.24 -10.45
CA ARG A 315 -5.14 14.44 -9.71
C ARG A 315 -4.43 13.64 -8.62
N LEU A 316 -5.00 13.67 -7.43
CA LEU A 316 -4.51 12.95 -6.27
C LEU A 316 -5.34 11.69 -6.03
N ASN A 317 -4.66 10.65 -5.55
CA ASN A 317 -5.27 9.43 -5.05
C ASN A 317 -4.60 9.01 -3.75
N ILE A 318 -5.30 8.27 -2.90
CA ILE A 318 -4.78 7.73 -1.64
C ILE A 318 -4.73 6.21 -1.75
N LEU A 319 -3.58 5.66 -1.37
CA LEU A 319 -3.36 4.22 -1.35
C LEU A 319 -3.20 3.77 0.10
N PRO A 320 -3.93 2.72 0.51
CA PRO A 320 -3.89 2.22 1.88
C PRO A 320 -2.56 1.54 2.21
N TRP A 321 -2.13 1.68 3.47
CA TRP A 321 -0.93 1.02 4.00
C TRP A 321 -1.06 0.77 5.49
N ASP A 322 -0.57 -0.41 5.96
CA ASP A 322 -0.36 -0.79 7.36
C ASP A 322 -1.64 -0.85 8.22
N TYR A 323 -2.35 -1.98 8.16
CA TYR A 323 -3.64 -2.19 8.84
C TYR A 323 -3.58 -3.20 9.99
N ASN A 324 -2.40 -3.57 10.48
CA ASN A 324 -2.26 -4.47 11.63
C ASN A 324 -2.90 -3.93 12.91
N LEU A 325 -3.03 -2.60 13.04
CA LEU A 325 -3.68 -1.93 14.17
C LEU A 325 -5.15 -1.57 13.94
N ALA A 326 -5.78 -2.12 12.90
CA ALA A 326 -7.21 -1.98 12.69
C ALA A 326 -8.03 -2.50 13.89
N PHE A 327 -9.30 -2.11 13.94
CA PHE A 327 -10.29 -2.50 14.96
C PHE A 327 -9.82 -2.16 16.40
N GLY A 328 -9.35 -0.91 16.59
CA GLY A 328 -8.95 -0.39 17.90
C GLY A 328 -7.59 -0.88 18.39
N GLY A 329 -6.76 -1.43 17.52
CA GLY A 329 -5.42 -1.95 17.87
C GLY A 329 -4.40 -0.90 18.31
N MET A 330 -4.68 0.40 18.08
CA MET A 330 -3.77 1.49 18.49
C MET A 330 -3.68 1.67 20.01
N GLY A 331 -4.70 1.28 20.80
CA GLY A 331 -4.70 1.33 22.26
C GLY A 331 -4.54 2.73 22.85
N MET A 332 -4.96 3.77 22.14
CA MET A 332 -4.84 5.16 22.58
C MET A 332 -6.18 5.91 22.47
N GLY A 333 -6.77 6.23 23.60
CA GLY A 333 -7.85 7.19 23.66
C GLY A 333 -9.24 6.63 23.98
N LYS A 334 -10.30 7.34 23.58
CA LYS A 334 -11.68 7.01 23.91
C LYS A 334 -12.19 5.73 23.24
N GLN A 335 -11.55 5.28 22.19
CA GLN A 335 -11.89 4.08 21.42
C GLN A 335 -11.33 2.80 22.05
N ASP A 336 -10.65 2.88 23.18
CA ASP A 336 -10.37 1.73 24.05
C ASP A 336 -11.67 1.07 24.54
N SER A 337 -12.83 1.75 24.41
CA SER A 337 -14.10 1.12 24.66
C SER A 337 -14.60 0.41 23.41
N ALA A 338 -14.94 -0.86 23.54
CA ALA A 338 -15.53 -1.64 22.46
C ALA A 338 -16.79 -0.95 21.88
N ILE A 339 -17.57 -0.22 22.69
CA ILE A 339 -18.76 0.51 22.24
C ILE A 339 -18.38 1.62 21.26
N ASP A 340 -17.36 2.42 21.55
CA ASP A 340 -16.96 3.52 20.70
C ASP A 340 -16.41 2.99 19.37
N MET A 341 -15.59 1.92 19.40
CA MET A 341 -15.04 1.28 18.20
C MET A 341 -16.15 0.66 17.33
N ILE A 342 -17.09 -0.08 17.92
CA ILE A 342 -18.20 -0.71 17.17
C ILE A 342 -19.13 0.35 16.54
N ASN A 343 -19.32 1.49 17.19
CA ASN A 343 -20.19 2.56 16.71
C ASN A 343 -19.45 3.74 16.09
N ASP A 344 -18.17 3.58 15.76
CA ASP A 344 -17.41 4.68 15.17
C ASP A 344 -18.20 5.36 14.02
N PRO A 345 -18.35 6.71 14.03
CA PRO A 345 -19.30 7.39 13.18
C PRO A 345 -18.89 7.37 11.70
N VAL A 346 -19.75 6.85 10.82
CA VAL A 346 -19.44 6.69 9.40
C VAL A 346 -19.39 8.01 8.63
N ASP A 347 -20.10 9.06 9.06
CA ASP A 347 -20.18 10.35 8.36
C ASP A 347 -19.19 11.40 8.89
N THR A 348 -18.40 11.07 9.90
CA THR A 348 -17.35 11.95 10.44
C THR A 348 -16.04 11.21 10.71
N PRO A 349 -15.61 10.30 9.81
CA PRO A 349 -14.45 9.44 10.07
C PRO A 349 -13.12 10.18 10.04
N PHE A 350 -13.03 11.27 9.26
CA PHE A 350 -11.82 12.07 9.06
C PHE A 350 -12.03 13.51 9.54
N SER A 351 -12.76 13.68 10.62
CA SER A 351 -13.19 14.98 11.13
C SER A 351 -12.03 15.97 11.28
N GLY A 352 -12.14 17.12 10.61
CA GLY A 352 -11.17 18.21 10.65
C GLY A 352 -10.09 18.13 9.56
N THR A 353 -10.21 17.21 8.60
CA THR A 353 -9.37 17.18 7.40
C THR A 353 -10.13 17.81 6.23
N GLN A 354 -9.62 18.92 5.71
CA GLN A 354 -10.24 19.62 4.56
C GLN A 354 -10.36 18.74 3.32
N PHE A 355 -9.45 17.79 3.18
CA PHE A 355 -9.40 16.85 2.06
C PHE A 355 -10.65 15.96 1.99
N PHE A 356 -11.05 15.37 3.11
CA PHE A 356 -12.20 14.45 3.16
C PHE A 356 -13.51 15.18 3.47
N ASP A 357 -13.48 16.24 4.28
CA ASP A 357 -14.67 17.04 4.60
C ASP A 357 -15.32 17.57 3.32
N ALA A 358 -14.51 18.05 2.36
CA ALA A 358 -15.00 18.53 1.07
C ALA A 358 -15.75 17.48 0.23
N LEU A 359 -15.43 16.21 0.38
CA LEU A 359 -16.14 15.09 -0.27
C LEU A 359 -17.48 14.83 0.41
N LEU A 360 -17.49 14.74 1.75
CA LEU A 360 -18.71 14.40 2.50
C LEU A 360 -19.70 15.57 2.61
N GLU A 361 -19.26 16.82 2.41
CA GLU A 361 -20.15 17.98 2.26
C GLU A 361 -20.95 17.99 0.94
N ASN A 362 -20.54 17.18 -0.05
CA ASN A 362 -21.24 17.03 -1.32
C ASN A 362 -22.26 15.88 -1.23
N GLU A 363 -23.54 16.20 -1.36
CA GLU A 363 -24.64 15.22 -1.24
C GLU A 363 -24.50 14.02 -2.21
N GLU A 364 -24.02 14.25 -3.46
CA GLU A 364 -23.82 13.18 -4.44
C GLU A 364 -22.69 12.23 -4.02
N TYR A 365 -21.58 12.78 -3.51
CA TYR A 365 -20.46 11.97 -3.07
C TYR A 365 -20.77 11.23 -1.75
N LEU A 366 -21.51 11.86 -0.85
CA LEU A 366 -21.99 11.21 0.37
C LEU A 366 -22.91 10.02 0.03
N GLU A 367 -23.84 10.17 -0.94
CA GLU A 367 -24.70 9.07 -1.39
C GLU A 367 -23.88 7.93 -2.02
N ARG A 368 -22.87 8.26 -2.84
CA ARG A 368 -21.94 7.25 -3.42
C ARG A 368 -21.14 6.54 -2.33
N TYR A 369 -20.62 7.27 -1.36
CA TYR A 369 -19.91 6.71 -0.20
C TYR A 369 -20.79 5.74 0.61
N HIS A 370 -22.03 6.12 0.93
CA HIS A 370 -23.00 5.24 1.57
C HIS A 370 -23.31 3.99 0.70
N THR A 371 -23.33 4.13 -0.61
CA THR A 371 -23.52 3.01 -1.53
C THR A 371 -22.37 2.02 -1.42
N TYR A 372 -21.11 2.49 -1.38
CA TYR A 372 -19.94 1.61 -1.20
C TYR A 372 -19.91 0.95 0.18
N TYR A 373 -20.34 1.66 1.21
CA TYR A 373 -20.51 1.05 2.53
C TYR A 373 -21.55 -0.07 2.53
N ARG A 374 -22.71 0.17 1.92
CA ARG A 374 -23.73 -0.90 1.78
C ARG A 374 -23.21 -2.08 1.01
N GLN A 375 -22.51 -1.85 -0.08
CA GLN A 375 -21.87 -2.90 -0.86
C GLN A 375 -20.87 -3.70 0.00
N LEU A 376 -20.04 -3.03 0.79
CA LEU A 376 -19.10 -3.68 1.69
C LEU A 376 -19.83 -4.53 2.74
N VAL A 377 -20.85 -3.98 3.40
CA VAL A 377 -21.48 -4.64 4.54
C VAL A 377 -22.52 -5.65 4.11
N GLU A 378 -23.47 -5.28 3.21
CA GLU A 378 -24.56 -6.17 2.81
C GLU A 378 -24.10 -7.28 1.86
N GLU A 379 -23.23 -6.94 0.89
CA GLU A 379 -22.84 -7.90 -0.15
C GLU A 379 -21.57 -8.69 0.22
N TYR A 380 -20.53 -8.03 0.78
CA TYR A 380 -19.30 -8.72 1.15
C TYR A 380 -19.39 -9.36 2.53
N VAL A 381 -19.76 -8.62 3.59
CA VAL A 381 -19.78 -9.19 4.95
C VAL A 381 -20.97 -10.13 5.12
N PHE A 382 -22.20 -9.64 5.02
CA PHE A 382 -23.40 -10.48 5.21
C PHE A 382 -23.70 -11.39 4.01
N GLY A 383 -23.21 -11.06 2.83
CA GLY A 383 -23.28 -11.92 1.65
C GLY A 383 -22.36 -13.14 1.69
N GLY A 384 -21.48 -13.25 2.69
CA GLY A 384 -20.65 -14.43 2.95
C GLY A 384 -19.19 -14.31 2.45
N GLY A 385 -18.82 -13.26 1.73
CA GLY A 385 -17.45 -13.07 1.24
C GLY A 385 -16.43 -12.95 2.38
N PHE A 386 -16.77 -12.21 3.44
CA PHE A 386 -15.92 -12.14 4.63
C PHE A 386 -15.75 -13.51 5.31
N GLU A 387 -16.84 -14.29 5.48
CA GLU A 387 -16.77 -15.62 6.08
C GLU A 387 -15.91 -16.58 5.25
N GLU A 388 -16.01 -16.52 3.92
CA GLU A 388 -15.19 -17.30 2.99
C GLU A 388 -13.71 -16.93 3.14
N THR A 389 -13.37 -15.65 3.10
CA THR A 389 -12.01 -15.14 3.29
C THR A 389 -11.45 -15.50 4.65
N PHE A 390 -12.23 -15.29 5.72
CA PHE A 390 -11.81 -15.63 7.09
C PHE A 390 -11.49 -17.13 7.23
N ARG A 391 -12.37 -18.01 6.74
CA ARG A 391 -12.15 -19.45 6.77
C ARG A 391 -10.95 -19.89 5.92
N ARG A 392 -10.78 -19.28 4.75
CA ARG A 392 -9.64 -19.55 3.87
C ARG A 392 -8.34 -19.21 4.60
N ILE A 393 -8.24 -18.03 5.18
CA ILE A 393 -7.06 -17.59 5.95
C ILE A 393 -6.78 -18.58 7.07
N ARG A 394 -7.78 -18.89 7.93
CA ARG A 394 -7.62 -19.83 9.03
C ARG A 394 -7.13 -21.19 8.54
N SER A 395 -7.70 -21.73 7.46
CA SER A 395 -7.29 -23.03 6.90
C SER A 395 -5.86 -23.05 6.38
N GLN A 396 -5.33 -21.91 5.98
CA GLN A 396 -3.98 -21.76 5.46
C GLN A 396 -2.93 -21.61 6.57
N ILE A 397 -3.23 -20.81 7.60
CA ILE A 397 -2.20 -20.40 8.56
C ILE A 397 -2.30 -21.06 9.93
N ASP A 398 -3.42 -21.70 10.32
CA ASP A 398 -3.61 -22.27 11.67
C ASP A 398 -2.46 -23.19 12.10
N GLU A 399 -2.04 -24.13 11.23
CA GLU A 399 -0.97 -25.04 11.55
C GLU A 399 0.39 -24.34 11.58
N LEU A 400 0.61 -23.37 10.67
CA LEU A 400 1.84 -22.57 10.63
C LEU A 400 1.97 -21.70 11.89
N VAL A 401 0.88 -21.08 12.36
CA VAL A 401 0.89 -20.29 13.60
C VAL A 401 1.15 -21.19 14.81
N ARG A 402 0.58 -22.40 14.84
CA ARG A 402 0.79 -23.36 15.92
C ARG A 402 2.25 -23.81 16.02
N GLU A 403 2.92 -23.97 14.88
CA GLU A 403 4.29 -24.44 14.78
C GLU A 403 5.32 -23.29 14.72
N ASP A 404 4.89 -22.03 14.73
CA ASP A 404 5.75 -20.87 14.59
C ASP A 404 6.69 -20.72 15.79
N PRO A 405 8.02 -20.92 15.61
CA PRO A 405 8.98 -20.91 16.72
C PRO A 405 9.19 -19.50 17.29
N ASN A 406 8.85 -18.46 16.52
CA ASN A 406 9.01 -17.05 16.86
C ASN A 406 7.67 -16.34 17.07
N ALA A 407 6.60 -17.07 17.37
CA ALA A 407 5.27 -16.50 17.57
C ALA A 407 5.27 -15.49 18.74
N MET A 408 4.70 -14.31 18.52
CA MET A 408 4.53 -13.28 19.55
C MET A 408 3.38 -13.60 20.51
N TYR A 409 2.43 -14.41 20.08
CA TYR A 409 1.27 -14.87 20.84
C TYR A 409 1.21 -16.40 20.85
N SER A 410 0.67 -16.98 21.92
CA SER A 410 0.41 -18.43 21.94
C SER A 410 -0.69 -18.81 20.93
N TYR A 411 -0.76 -20.08 20.58
CA TYR A 411 -1.82 -20.55 19.67
C TYR A 411 -3.22 -20.36 20.26
N GLU A 412 -3.39 -20.52 21.59
CA GLU A 412 -4.63 -20.27 22.29
C GLU A 412 -5.05 -18.78 22.25
N GLU A 413 -4.09 -17.84 22.36
CA GLU A 413 -4.34 -16.41 22.19
C GLU A 413 -4.75 -16.09 20.75
N TYR A 414 -4.08 -16.69 19.76
CA TYR A 414 -4.46 -16.57 18.36
C TYR A 414 -5.88 -17.08 18.08
N GLU A 415 -6.28 -18.25 18.60
CA GLU A 415 -7.62 -18.77 18.42
C GLU A 415 -8.67 -17.80 19.01
N ALA A 416 -8.47 -17.37 20.25
CA ALA A 416 -9.36 -16.42 20.91
C ALA A 416 -9.43 -15.07 20.17
N ALA A 417 -8.30 -14.59 19.67
CA ALA A 417 -8.21 -13.35 18.90
C ALA A 417 -8.95 -13.45 17.55
N ALA A 418 -8.82 -14.58 16.86
CA ALA A 418 -9.51 -14.80 15.59
C ALA A 418 -11.02 -14.85 15.77
N ASP A 419 -11.53 -15.54 16.81
CA ASP A 419 -12.95 -15.55 17.13
C ASP A 419 -13.46 -14.14 17.48
N MET A 420 -12.69 -13.38 18.27
CA MET A 420 -13.01 -12.00 18.62
C MET A 420 -13.06 -11.09 17.39
N LEU A 421 -12.13 -11.26 16.43
CA LEU A 421 -12.13 -10.49 15.18
C LEU A 421 -13.39 -10.77 14.35
N TYR A 422 -13.79 -12.05 14.26
CA TYR A 422 -15.03 -12.41 13.55
C TYR A 422 -16.26 -11.73 14.16
N GLU A 423 -16.41 -11.82 15.49
CA GLU A 423 -17.53 -11.17 16.21
C GLU A 423 -17.47 -9.65 16.06
N THR A 424 -16.29 -9.05 16.11
CA THR A 424 -16.08 -7.61 15.94
C THR A 424 -16.52 -7.13 14.57
N VAL A 425 -16.10 -7.81 13.49
CA VAL A 425 -16.47 -7.45 12.11
C VAL A 425 -17.99 -7.56 11.91
N MET A 426 -18.60 -8.63 12.43
CA MET A 426 -20.05 -8.81 12.32
C MET A 426 -20.82 -7.71 13.06
N LEU A 427 -20.45 -7.40 14.31
CA LEU A 427 -21.12 -6.39 15.12
C LEU A 427 -20.88 -4.96 14.57
N ARG A 428 -19.67 -4.66 14.09
CA ARG A 428 -19.38 -3.40 13.39
C ARG A 428 -20.28 -3.23 12.16
N SER A 429 -20.50 -4.31 11.40
CA SER A 429 -21.36 -4.31 10.22
C SER A 429 -22.81 -4.00 10.59
N GLU A 430 -23.33 -4.56 11.68
CA GLU A 430 -24.67 -4.23 12.18
C GLU A 430 -24.78 -2.75 12.57
N SER A 431 -23.77 -2.20 13.26
CA SER A 431 -23.74 -0.79 13.62
C SER A 431 -23.70 0.10 12.38
N VAL A 432 -22.87 -0.21 11.40
CA VAL A 432 -22.79 0.55 10.13
C VAL A 432 -24.14 0.57 9.42
N LEU A 433 -24.83 -0.56 9.29
CA LEU A 433 -26.18 -0.57 8.70
C LEU A 433 -27.16 0.29 9.50
N GLY A 434 -27.12 0.19 10.84
CA GLY A 434 -27.94 1.04 11.70
C GLY A 434 -27.68 2.53 11.50
N GLN A 435 -26.44 2.92 11.26
CA GLN A 435 -26.04 4.30 10.95
C GLN A 435 -26.55 4.73 9.56
N LEU A 436 -26.36 3.90 8.55
CA LEU A 436 -26.83 4.17 7.18
C LEU A 436 -28.36 4.21 7.07
N ASP A 437 -29.07 3.51 7.95
CA ASP A 437 -30.56 3.50 8.01
C ASP A 437 -31.11 4.57 8.96
N GLY A 438 -30.25 5.30 9.67
CA GLY A 438 -30.63 6.38 10.59
C GLY A 438 -31.22 5.89 11.93
N THR A 439 -31.09 4.60 12.27
CA THR A 439 -31.48 4.06 13.58
C THR A 439 -30.41 4.29 14.64
N ILE A 440 -29.13 4.40 14.21
CA ILE A 440 -28.00 4.83 15.00
C ILE A 440 -27.50 6.15 14.40
N PRO A 441 -27.15 7.17 15.19
CA PRO A 441 -26.58 8.41 14.64
C PRO A 441 -25.23 8.14 13.95
N SER A 442 -25.05 8.72 12.76
CA SER A 442 -23.87 8.50 11.90
C SER A 442 -22.75 9.54 12.07
N THR A 443 -22.97 10.53 12.94
CA THR A 443 -22.00 11.60 13.23
C THR A 443 -21.60 11.64 14.69
N VAL A 444 -20.41 12.15 14.99
CA VAL A 444 -19.91 12.34 16.36
C VAL A 444 -20.89 13.16 17.22
N GLU A 445 -21.43 14.25 16.67
CA GLU A 445 -22.39 15.11 17.36
C GLU A 445 -23.70 14.38 17.62
N GLY A 446 -24.23 13.67 16.64
CA GLY A 446 -25.47 12.91 16.76
C GLY A 446 -25.38 11.81 17.82
N GLN A 447 -24.23 11.11 17.89
CA GLN A 447 -23.99 10.07 18.89
C GLN A 447 -23.89 10.66 20.32
N LYS A 448 -23.26 11.84 20.49
CA LYS A 448 -23.23 12.53 21.78
C LYS A 448 -24.61 12.99 22.26
N GLU A 449 -25.50 13.35 21.32
CA GLU A 449 -26.87 13.76 21.63
C GLU A 449 -27.80 12.59 21.92
N ASN A 450 -27.51 11.40 21.38
CA ASN A 450 -28.36 10.20 21.51
C ASN A 450 -27.50 8.93 21.68
N ASP A 451 -26.74 8.88 22.77
CA ASP A 451 -25.88 7.76 23.14
C ASP A 451 -26.67 6.46 23.42
N GLY A 452 -27.92 6.59 23.81
CA GLY A 452 -28.83 5.45 24.04
C GLY A 452 -29.22 4.69 22.77
N ALA A 453 -28.93 5.22 21.58
CA ALA A 453 -29.18 4.55 20.31
C ALA A 453 -27.99 3.69 19.84
N LEU A 454 -26.83 3.79 20.51
CA LEU A 454 -25.63 3.04 20.14
C LEU A 454 -25.84 1.53 20.36
N LEU A 455 -25.26 0.75 19.44
CA LEU A 455 -25.27 -0.71 19.55
C LEU A 455 -24.39 -1.15 20.73
N ALA A 456 -24.93 -2.01 21.59
CA ALA A 456 -24.19 -2.52 22.74
C ALA A 456 -23.09 -3.48 22.26
N ALA A 457 -21.85 -3.29 22.72
CA ALA A 457 -20.70 -4.13 22.39
C ALA A 457 -20.43 -5.20 23.47
N ALA A 458 -21.49 -5.81 24.03
CA ALA A 458 -21.34 -6.82 25.06
C ALA A 458 -20.60 -8.05 24.52
N GLY A 459 -19.52 -8.42 25.17
CA GLY A 459 -18.67 -9.56 24.77
C GLY A 459 -17.48 -9.20 23.89
N ILE A 460 -17.41 -7.98 23.36
CA ILE A 460 -16.25 -7.52 22.60
C ILE A 460 -15.17 -6.98 23.56
N ASP A 461 -13.98 -7.55 23.46
CA ASP A 461 -12.77 -7.08 24.11
C ASP A 461 -11.68 -6.91 23.06
N VAL A 462 -11.48 -5.68 22.60
CA VAL A 462 -10.54 -5.35 21.53
C VAL A 462 -9.11 -5.74 21.88
N SER A 463 -8.76 -5.79 23.17
CA SER A 463 -7.41 -6.13 23.62
C SER A 463 -7.04 -7.58 23.31
N VAL A 464 -8.01 -8.48 23.20
CA VAL A 464 -7.81 -9.88 22.83
C VAL A 464 -7.23 -10.02 21.41
N MET A 465 -7.59 -9.08 20.52
CA MET A 465 -7.09 -9.08 19.14
C MET A 465 -5.65 -8.55 19.01
N GLY A 466 -5.00 -8.20 20.11
CA GLY A 466 -3.69 -7.55 20.14
C GLY A 466 -3.81 -6.04 19.99
N THR A 467 -3.03 -5.32 20.79
CA THR A 467 -2.97 -3.86 20.79
C THR A 467 -1.53 -3.40 20.92
N MET A 468 -1.22 -2.23 20.36
CA MET A 468 0.05 -1.57 20.58
C MET A 468 -0.01 -0.71 21.85
N SER A 469 0.86 -1.01 22.82
CA SER A 469 1.00 -0.18 24.02
C SER A 469 2.13 0.83 23.82
N MET A 470 1.92 2.11 24.13
CA MET A 470 2.96 3.17 24.10
C MET A 470 4.13 2.93 25.06
N GLY A 471 4.15 1.83 25.78
CA GLY A 471 5.22 1.41 26.71
C GLY A 471 6.15 0.33 26.16
N GLY A 472 6.08 -0.03 24.89
CA GLY A 472 7.10 -0.82 24.20
C GLY A 472 6.93 -2.34 24.30
N GLY A 473 5.76 -2.89 24.02
CA GLY A 473 5.57 -4.31 23.80
C GLY A 473 4.11 -4.62 23.42
N PRO A 474 3.83 -5.72 22.67
CA PRO A 474 2.47 -6.13 22.43
C PRO A 474 1.81 -6.46 23.76
N SER A 475 0.68 -5.81 24.06
CA SER A 475 -0.12 -6.14 25.24
C SER A 475 -1.20 -7.14 24.83
N GLY A 476 -0.93 -8.41 25.07
CA GLY A 476 -1.95 -9.47 24.97
C GLY A 476 -2.67 -9.61 26.30
N GLY A 477 -3.99 -9.51 26.30
CA GLY A 477 -4.85 -9.79 27.46
C GLY A 477 -5.04 -11.30 27.68
N GLY A 478 -3.99 -12.10 27.75
CA GLY A 478 -4.06 -13.50 28.14
C GLY A 478 -3.89 -13.65 29.66
N PRO A 479 -4.68 -14.53 30.35
CA PRO A 479 -4.45 -14.83 31.76
C PRO A 479 -3.21 -15.72 31.89
N GLY A 480 -2.08 -15.09 32.24
CA GLY A 480 -1.00 -15.75 32.93
C GLY A 480 0.21 -16.22 32.16
N ARG A 481 1.06 -15.31 31.75
CA ARG A 481 2.49 -15.50 32.03
C ARG A 481 2.86 -14.56 33.14
N GLY A 482 2.88 -15.13 34.37
CA GLY A 482 3.37 -14.40 35.53
C GLY A 482 4.82 -14.01 35.31
N ARG A 483 5.07 -12.78 34.94
CA ARG A 483 6.37 -12.16 35.18
C ARG A 483 6.52 -12.04 36.69
N GLU A 484 7.30 -12.95 37.30
CA GLU A 484 7.81 -12.72 38.63
C GLU A 484 8.67 -11.44 38.62
N GLY A 485 8.16 -10.40 39.25
CA GLY A 485 8.93 -9.45 39.99
C GLY A 485 9.63 -8.33 39.27
N PHE A 486 8.90 -7.30 38.85
CA PHE A 486 9.38 -5.95 39.16
C PHE A 486 8.63 -5.44 40.37
N PRO A 487 9.32 -4.85 41.39
CA PRO A 487 8.66 -4.34 42.56
C PRO A 487 7.72 -3.20 42.15
N ASP A 488 6.46 -3.36 42.55
CA ASP A 488 5.43 -2.32 42.52
C ASP A 488 5.92 -1.13 43.33
N ASN A 489 6.58 -0.17 42.69
CA ASN A 489 6.82 1.14 43.25
C ASN A 489 5.58 1.97 42.95
N GLY A 490 4.55 1.79 43.81
CA GLY A 490 3.38 2.64 43.85
C GLY A 490 3.76 4.11 43.77
N PHE A 491 3.38 4.76 42.67
CA PHE A 491 3.41 6.22 42.61
C PHE A 491 2.28 6.75 43.50
N PRO A 492 2.57 7.69 44.41
CA PRO A 492 1.51 8.31 45.19
C PRO A 492 0.64 9.18 44.28
N GLU A 493 -0.68 9.08 44.46
CA GLU A 493 -1.64 10.02 43.89
C GLU A 493 -1.34 11.43 44.38
N GLY A 494 -0.80 12.30 43.53
CA GLY A 494 -0.52 13.68 43.87
C GLY A 494 0.20 14.39 42.72
N GLU A 495 -0.56 15.27 42.06
CA GLU A 495 -0.12 16.38 41.20
C GLU A 495 0.85 16.03 40.05
N MET A 496 0.30 15.96 38.85
CA MET A 496 1.06 15.95 37.60
C MET A 496 1.65 17.34 37.33
N ASP A 497 2.81 17.61 37.91
CA ASP A 497 3.73 18.61 37.40
C ASP A 497 4.73 17.92 36.45
N ALA A 498 4.78 18.45 35.25
CA ALA A 498 5.69 18.21 34.14
C ALA A 498 6.84 17.22 34.39
N VAL A 499 6.79 16.05 33.78
CA VAL A 499 7.95 15.16 33.62
C VAL A 499 8.95 15.87 32.68
N PRO A 500 10.21 16.07 33.08
CA PRO A 500 11.19 16.76 32.24
C PRO A 500 11.55 15.88 31.03
N ALA A 501 11.44 16.45 29.83
CA ALA A 501 12.02 15.92 28.59
C ALA A 501 13.56 15.89 28.71
N MET A 502 14.10 14.84 29.32
CA MET A 502 15.55 14.64 29.48
C MET A 502 15.91 13.15 29.38
N ALA A 503 15.68 12.54 28.22
CA ALA A 503 16.35 11.27 27.94
C ALA A 503 16.81 11.13 26.47
N TRP A 504 16.44 12.04 25.59
CA TRP A 504 16.75 11.93 24.15
C TRP A 504 17.77 12.97 23.62
N ALA A 505 18.31 13.84 24.47
CA ALA A 505 19.22 14.94 24.08
C ALA A 505 20.71 14.65 24.33
N GLN A 506 21.17 13.42 24.44
CA GLN A 506 22.58 13.11 24.69
C GLN A 506 23.28 12.20 23.68
N ILE A 507 22.81 12.13 22.45
CA ILE A 507 23.55 11.49 21.33
C ILE A 507 23.84 12.48 20.18
N GLU A 508 23.86 13.77 20.45
CA GLU A 508 24.53 14.75 19.57
C GLU A 508 25.86 15.14 20.20
N GLY A 509 26.83 14.25 20.12
CA GLY A 509 28.23 14.56 20.35
C GLY A 509 28.93 14.68 19.00
N GLU A 510 29.43 15.88 18.72
CA GLU A 510 30.29 16.17 17.56
C GLU A 510 31.32 15.06 17.33
N LEU A 511 31.24 14.38 16.18
CA LEU A 511 32.33 13.53 15.69
C LEU A 511 33.38 14.45 15.08
N PRO A 512 34.64 14.38 15.51
CA PRO A 512 35.72 15.12 14.86
C PRO A 512 36.03 14.52 13.50
N ASP A 513 36.27 15.38 12.50
CA ASP A 513 36.80 15.07 11.19
C ASP A 513 38.01 14.12 11.29
N ALA A 514 37.80 12.83 11.11
CA ALA A 514 38.86 11.86 10.92
C ALA A 514 38.77 11.36 9.48
N GLN A 515 39.67 11.87 8.64
CA GLN A 515 39.95 11.30 7.34
C GLN A 515 40.45 9.86 7.51
N ILE A 516 39.57 8.89 7.26
CA ILE A 516 39.98 7.49 7.20
C ILE A 516 40.36 7.20 5.76
N GLN A 517 41.68 7.10 5.52
CA GLN A 517 42.23 6.47 4.31
C GLN A 517 42.02 4.94 4.45
N PRO A 518 41.62 4.25 3.38
CA PRO A 518 41.49 2.79 3.42
C PRO A 518 42.86 2.13 3.56
N PRO A 519 42.97 1.04 4.34
CA PRO A 519 44.22 0.31 4.49
C PRO A 519 44.59 -0.39 3.19
N LYS A 520 45.84 -0.19 2.75
CA LYS A 520 46.46 -0.97 1.69
C LYS A 520 46.74 -2.38 2.21
N GLY A 521 45.85 -3.31 1.89
CA GLY A 521 46.10 -4.73 2.06
C GLY A 521 46.95 -5.25 0.89
N GLU A 522 48.13 -5.75 1.20
CA GLU A 522 48.97 -6.52 0.29
C GLU A 522 48.27 -7.83 -0.07
N ARG A 523 48.14 -8.09 -1.38
CA ARG A 523 47.73 -9.40 -1.89
C ARG A 523 48.85 -10.41 -1.74
N PRO A 524 48.64 -11.62 -1.26
CA PRO A 524 49.60 -12.71 -1.44
C PRO A 524 49.50 -13.25 -2.85
N ASP A 525 50.68 -13.46 -3.48
CA ASP A 525 50.85 -14.11 -4.77
C ASP A 525 50.39 -15.58 -4.72
N PRO A 526 49.68 -16.10 -5.73
CA PRO A 526 49.49 -17.52 -5.90
C PRO A 526 50.60 -18.09 -6.79
N GLU A 527 51.48 -18.88 -6.22
CA GLU A 527 52.35 -19.76 -6.96
C GLU A 527 51.59 -20.97 -7.55
N GLY A 528 51.71 -21.10 -8.88
CA GLY A 528 52.02 -22.35 -9.55
C GLY A 528 50.88 -23.29 -9.95
N ILE A 529 50.44 -23.18 -11.22
CA ILE A 529 50.07 -24.36 -12.04
C ILE A 529 50.58 -24.12 -13.49
N PRO A 530 51.22 -25.16 -14.13
CA PRO A 530 51.93 -24.97 -15.39
C PRO A 530 51.07 -25.20 -16.64
N GLY A 531 51.29 -24.36 -17.63
CA GLY A 531 51.41 -24.73 -19.05
C GLY A 531 50.16 -25.06 -19.85
N ARG A 532 49.78 -24.14 -20.75
CA ARG A 532 49.47 -24.50 -22.14
C ARG A 532 49.70 -23.28 -23.06
N GLU A 533 50.54 -23.53 -24.07
CA GLU A 533 50.97 -22.58 -25.10
C GLU A 533 49.86 -22.26 -26.10
N GLY A 534 49.91 -21.05 -26.67
CA GLY A 534 49.56 -20.78 -28.06
C GLY A 534 48.35 -19.87 -28.28
N GLY A 535 48.63 -18.62 -28.69
CA GLY A 535 47.64 -17.74 -29.31
C GLY A 535 48.12 -16.31 -29.53
N MET A 536 48.22 -15.90 -30.78
CA MET A 536 48.74 -14.66 -31.36
C MET A 536 48.24 -13.34 -30.77
N PRO A 537 48.97 -12.22 -30.97
CA PRO A 537 48.63 -10.90 -30.47
C PRO A 537 47.54 -10.20 -31.34
N PRO A 538 46.75 -9.30 -30.78
CA PRO A 538 45.83 -8.48 -31.57
C PRO A 538 46.51 -7.27 -32.17
N GLU A 539 46.19 -7.02 -33.43
CA GLU A 539 46.60 -5.86 -34.23
C GLU A 539 46.01 -4.56 -33.67
N GLU A 540 46.83 -3.52 -33.70
CA GLU A 540 46.44 -2.14 -33.47
C GLU A 540 45.53 -1.63 -34.59
N MET A 541 44.44 -0.95 -34.24
CA MET A 541 43.67 -0.10 -35.15
C MET A 541 43.72 1.36 -34.71
N PRO A 542 43.84 2.30 -35.68
CA PRO A 542 44.15 3.70 -35.42
C PRO A 542 42.94 4.51 -34.98
N GLY A 543 43.21 5.57 -34.21
CA GLY A 543 42.29 6.51 -33.67
C GLY A 543 41.43 7.22 -34.73
N GLN A 544 40.17 7.47 -34.37
CA GLN A 544 39.32 8.46 -35.04
C GLN A 544 38.85 9.52 -34.05
N GLU A 545 39.03 10.74 -34.53
CA GLU A 545 38.72 12.01 -33.89
C GLU A 545 37.22 12.23 -33.69
N GLY A 546 36.95 13.10 -32.74
CA GLY A 546 35.70 13.65 -32.27
C GLY A 546 34.50 13.74 -33.23
N GLY A 547 33.38 13.18 -32.83
CA GLY A 547 32.06 13.42 -33.38
C GLY A 547 31.16 14.00 -32.30
N GLN A 548 30.46 15.08 -32.64
CA GLN A 548 29.47 15.76 -31.83
C GLN A 548 28.32 14.82 -31.41
N PRO A 549 27.61 15.10 -30.30
CA PRO A 549 26.46 14.30 -29.90
C PRO A 549 25.33 14.44 -30.92
N SER A 550 24.92 13.33 -31.49
CA SER A 550 23.73 13.23 -32.31
C SER A 550 22.50 13.35 -31.41
N GLU A 551 21.61 14.29 -31.76
CA GLU A 551 20.26 14.41 -31.21
C GLU A 551 19.58 13.05 -31.23
N GLY A 552 19.09 12.63 -30.05
CA GLY A 552 18.36 11.39 -29.88
C GLY A 552 17.05 11.45 -30.68
N ILE A 553 16.84 10.45 -31.49
CA ILE A 553 15.53 10.16 -32.10
C ILE A 553 14.58 9.80 -30.96
N PRO A 554 13.39 10.41 -30.84
CA PRO A 554 12.40 10.01 -29.88
C PRO A 554 12.07 8.53 -30.12
N SER A 555 12.22 7.70 -29.11
CA SER A 555 11.69 6.33 -29.14
C SER A 555 10.16 6.44 -29.06
N GLU A 556 9.49 6.43 -30.21
CA GLU A 556 8.08 6.19 -30.26
C GLU A 556 7.83 4.83 -29.59
N GLY A 557 7.11 4.84 -28.46
CA GLY A 557 6.71 3.65 -27.72
C GLY A 557 5.93 2.70 -28.65
N LEU A 558 6.14 1.40 -28.51
CA LEU A 558 5.36 0.38 -29.21
C LEU A 558 3.88 0.57 -28.88
N PRO A 559 2.98 0.61 -29.88
CA PRO A 559 1.56 0.84 -29.62
C PRO A 559 0.97 -0.28 -28.75
N GLN A 560 0.14 0.10 -27.80
CA GLN A 560 -0.54 -0.77 -26.86
C GLN A 560 -1.38 -1.87 -27.57
N PRO A 561 -1.55 -3.07 -26.99
CA PRO A 561 -2.34 -4.14 -27.60
C PRO A 561 -3.76 -3.72 -27.98
N ALA A 562 -4.40 -2.82 -27.20
CA ALA A 562 -5.72 -2.27 -27.50
C ALA A 562 -5.70 -1.37 -28.73
N GLU A 563 -4.67 -0.57 -28.94
CA GLU A 563 -4.47 0.24 -30.14
C GLU A 563 -4.18 -0.64 -31.37
N LEU A 564 -3.39 -1.70 -31.17
CA LEU A 564 -3.15 -2.71 -32.20
C LEU A 564 -4.43 -3.45 -32.56
N PHE A 565 -5.31 -3.79 -31.60
CA PHE A 565 -6.61 -4.38 -31.86
C PHE A 565 -7.57 -3.41 -32.53
N ALA A 566 -7.62 -2.15 -32.14
CA ALA A 566 -8.43 -1.11 -32.77
C ALA A 566 -7.93 -0.82 -34.19
N ALA A 567 -6.62 -0.67 -34.39
CA ALA A 567 -6.01 -0.52 -35.71
C ALA A 567 -6.20 -1.76 -36.60
N ALA A 568 -6.07 -2.96 -36.03
CA ALA A 568 -6.34 -4.23 -36.75
C ALA A 568 -7.82 -4.37 -37.14
N ALA A 569 -8.76 -4.01 -36.26
CA ALA A 569 -10.18 -4.01 -36.55
C ALA A 569 -10.54 -3.00 -37.64
N LEU A 570 -9.93 -1.80 -37.58
CA LEU A 570 -10.08 -0.78 -38.62
C LEU A 570 -9.50 -1.25 -39.96
N LEU A 571 -8.29 -1.85 -39.94
CA LEU A 571 -7.63 -2.41 -41.11
C LEU A 571 -8.45 -3.55 -41.74
N VAL A 572 -8.98 -4.47 -40.92
CA VAL A 572 -9.86 -5.56 -41.38
C VAL A 572 -11.14 -5.00 -41.98
N THR A 573 -11.73 -3.96 -41.41
CA THR A 573 -12.93 -3.30 -41.93
C THR A 573 -12.66 -2.62 -43.27
N VAL A 574 -11.52 -1.92 -43.40
CA VAL A 574 -11.08 -1.29 -44.68
C VAL A 574 -10.73 -2.35 -45.73
N LEU A 575 -10.06 -3.45 -45.33
CA LEU A 575 -9.73 -4.56 -46.24
C LEU A 575 -10.99 -5.31 -46.69
N LEU A 576 -11.98 -5.53 -45.83
CA LEU A 576 -13.28 -6.10 -46.19
C LEU A 576 -14.05 -5.18 -47.13
N ALA A 577 -14.06 -3.88 -46.88
CA ALA A 577 -14.68 -2.89 -47.73
C ALA A 577 -14.02 -2.83 -49.11
N THR A 578 -12.66 -2.80 -49.17
CA THR A 578 -11.91 -2.83 -50.44
C THR A 578 -12.07 -4.15 -51.20
N PHE A 579 -12.08 -5.31 -50.50
CA PHE A 579 -12.33 -6.61 -51.12
C PHE A 579 -13.74 -6.73 -51.69
N LEU A 580 -14.74 -6.21 -51.00
CA LEU A 580 -16.12 -6.13 -51.50
C LEU A 580 -16.22 -5.18 -52.67
N PHE A 581 -15.52 -4.05 -52.66
CA PHE A 581 -15.44 -3.09 -53.77
C PHE A 581 -14.70 -3.68 -54.98
N ALA A 582 -13.58 -4.39 -54.80
CA ALA A 582 -12.79 -5.03 -55.85
C ALA A 582 -13.52 -6.22 -56.53
N LYS A 583 -14.42 -6.90 -55.80
CA LYS A 583 -15.31 -7.94 -56.39
C LYS A 583 -16.57 -7.39 -57.03
N TYR A 584 -16.79 -6.08 -56.99
CA TYR A 584 -17.90 -5.40 -57.60
C TYR A 584 -17.63 -5.18 -59.10
N ASP A 585 -17.95 -6.17 -59.93
CA ASP A 585 -17.88 -6.05 -61.40
C ASP A 585 -19.16 -5.38 -61.90
N ARG A 586 -19.07 -4.10 -62.31
CA ARG A 586 -20.13 -3.38 -63.00
C ARG A 586 -20.35 -4.00 -64.37
N ARG A 587 -21.05 -5.12 -64.45
CA ARG A 587 -21.55 -5.64 -65.77
C ARG A 587 -22.64 -4.66 -66.24
N LYS A 588 -22.37 -4.05 -67.41
CA LYS A 588 -23.30 -3.22 -68.10
C LYS A 588 -24.60 -3.98 -68.31
N PRO A 589 -25.78 -3.35 -68.20
CA PRO A 589 -27.04 -3.98 -68.48
C PRO A 589 -27.04 -4.40 -69.99
N CYS A 590 -27.18 -5.70 -70.25
CA CYS A 590 -27.55 -6.15 -71.58
C CYS A 590 -28.94 -5.62 -71.93
N ARG A 591 -29.08 -5.06 -73.14
CA ARG A 591 -30.28 -4.53 -73.71
C ARG A 591 -31.44 -5.55 -73.73
#